data_f55fc1726832548564b4acc9a4ad3a20
#
_entry.id   f55fc1726832548564b4acc9a4ad3a20
#
_cell.length_a   1.000
_cell.length_b   1.000
_cell.length_c   1.000
_cell.angle_alpha   90.00
_cell.angle_beta   90.00
_cell.angle_gamma   90.00
#
_symmetry.space_group_name_H-M   'P 1'
#
loop_
_entity.id
_entity.type
_entity.pdbx_description
1 polymer ?
#
loop_
_entity_poly.entity_id
_entity_poly.type
_entity_poly.pdbx_seq_one_letter_code
_entity_poly.pdbx_strand_id
1 'polypeptide(L)'
;MLGAVLIGVSGCGSPTADGTQGRPRSSPPSFFSGAPSGSASASGRQSAPDHADAQALPSTVWPAHGQAAFIESGQSQIQVGPNQRAAPIASVTKVMTAYLVLRDHPLQAGQDGPTLTLSASDVADTAHRRALGQSIVSIAAGEQLTERQALQALLLPSANNIAAVLAKWDAGSTDQFVSQMNAAAQSLGMNDTRYTDPSGFEQSTVSTAADQVRVVQQAMTLPVFASIVSMPSTTLPVAGTVANTDTLLGHDGFVGVKTGSDNAAGGCFAFRAVRTIGGKQTTITGVVLGQPGADQVAAGLMGAKAMVDRIAGQ
;
A
#
# COMPACT_ATOMS: atom_id res chain seq x y z
N MET A 1 -58.29 18.61 -18.98
CA MET A 1 -58.56 17.40 -19.77
C MET A 1 -57.52 16.38 -19.28
N LEU A 2 -57.85 15.66 -18.36
CA LEU A 2 -58.40 14.33 -18.08
C LEU A 2 -58.02 13.29 -19.14
N GLY A 3 -57.36 12.24 -18.68
CA GLY A 3 -57.14 11.03 -19.41
C GLY A 3 -56.29 10.03 -18.59
N ALA A 4 -56.88 9.47 -17.54
CA ALA A 4 -56.39 8.28 -16.82
C ALA A 4 -56.93 7.04 -17.55
N VAL A 5 -56.12 5.97 -17.68
CA VAL A 5 -56.62 4.60 -17.88
C VAL A 5 -55.81 3.64 -17.05
N LEU A 6 -56.48 3.06 -16.08
CA LEU A 6 -56.16 1.83 -15.33
C LEU A 6 -56.68 0.61 -16.08
N ILE A 7 -56.24 -0.58 -15.69
CA ILE A 7 -56.75 -1.99 -15.79
C ILE A 7 -55.63 -2.89 -16.31
N GLY A 8 -55.26 -4.01 -15.72
CA GLY A 8 -55.95 -4.85 -14.77
C GLY A 8 -55.10 -6.09 -14.42
N VAL A 9 -55.51 -6.71 -13.40
CA VAL A 9 -55.08 -7.78 -12.54
C VAL A 9 -55.28 -9.19 -13.16
N SER A 10 -54.58 -10.17 -12.55
CA SER A 10 -54.85 -11.63 -12.52
C SER A 10 -53.79 -12.49 -13.22
N GLY A 11 -53.29 -13.57 -12.69
CA GLY A 11 -53.67 -14.32 -11.54
C GLY A 11 -52.76 -15.55 -11.33
N CYS A 12 -52.86 -16.07 -10.17
CA CYS A 12 -52.43 -17.32 -9.54
C CYS A 12 -52.08 -18.53 -10.41
N GLY A 13 -51.12 -19.34 -9.84
CA GLY A 13 -50.95 -20.72 -10.20
C GLY A 13 -49.78 -21.41 -9.51
N SER A 14 -49.90 -21.80 -8.26
CA SER A 14 -49.16 -22.93 -7.71
C SER A 14 -49.87 -24.23 -8.05
N PRO A 15 -49.14 -25.34 -8.17
CA PRO A 15 -49.48 -26.45 -7.31
C PRO A 15 -48.31 -27.12 -6.61
N THR A 16 -48.69 -27.72 -5.51
CA THR A 16 -48.07 -28.50 -4.48
C THR A 16 -47.66 -29.92 -4.87
N ALA A 17 -46.62 -30.42 -4.14
CA ALA A 17 -46.45 -31.73 -3.55
C ALA A 17 -46.23 -32.97 -4.46
N ASP A 18 -45.31 -33.81 -4.25
CA ASP A 18 -45.14 -34.84 -3.21
C ASP A 18 -44.17 -35.90 -3.72
N GLY A 19 -43.50 -36.67 -2.85
CA GLY A 19 -42.81 -37.91 -3.29
C GLY A 19 -41.45 -38.20 -2.63
N THR A 20 -41.53 -38.58 -1.38
CA THR A 20 -40.68 -39.44 -0.53
C THR A 20 -39.94 -40.58 -1.23
N GLN A 21 -38.80 -40.98 -0.56
CA GLN A 21 -38.05 -42.25 -0.46
C GLN A 21 -36.65 -42.13 -1.09
N GLY A 22 -35.57 -42.54 -0.43
CA GLY A 22 -35.28 -43.43 0.65
C GLY A 22 -33.75 -43.62 0.68
N ARG A 23 -33.19 -43.71 1.86
CA ARG A 23 -31.80 -44.08 2.16
C ARG A 23 -31.49 -45.52 1.65
N PRO A 24 -30.18 -45.91 1.48
CA PRO A 24 -29.47 -46.37 2.67
C PRO A 24 -27.98 -45.97 2.80
N ARG A 25 -27.59 -46.00 4.05
CA ARG A 25 -26.19 -45.95 4.52
C ARG A 25 -25.47 -47.26 4.16
N SER A 26 -24.16 -47.20 3.89
CA SER A 26 -23.25 -48.30 4.11
C SER A 26 -21.96 -47.80 4.74
N SER A 27 -21.69 -48.32 5.93
CA SER A 27 -20.50 -48.16 6.73
C SER A 27 -19.37 -49.12 6.26
N PRO A 28 -18.13 -48.93 6.76
CA PRO A 28 -16.92 -49.55 6.21
C PRO A 28 -16.62 -50.94 6.77
N PRO A 29 -15.70 -51.68 6.18
CA PRO A 29 -15.09 -52.82 6.89
C PRO A 29 -13.69 -52.46 7.40
N SER A 30 -13.50 -52.73 8.67
CA SER A 30 -12.24 -52.93 9.36
C SER A 30 -11.70 -54.32 9.07
N PHE A 31 -10.42 -54.48 8.79
CA PHE A 31 -9.66 -55.71 9.01
C PHE A 31 -8.20 -55.46 9.28
N PHE A 32 -7.77 -55.69 10.49
CA PHE A 32 -6.74 -56.52 11.11
C PHE A 32 -5.26 -56.42 10.62
N SER A 33 -4.47 -56.04 11.62
CA SER A 33 -3.25 -56.64 12.17
C SER A 33 -2.33 -57.44 11.24
N GLY A 34 -1.07 -57.05 11.32
CA GLY A 34 0.07 -57.83 10.94
C GLY A 34 1.36 -57.09 11.12
N ALA A 35 1.96 -57.14 12.32
CA ALA A 35 3.36 -56.79 12.51
C ALA A 35 4.21 -58.02 12.09
N PRO A 36 5.39 -57.79 11.54
CA PRO A 36 6.55 -58.42 12.12
C PRO A 36 7.67 -57.45 12.47
N SER A 37 8.28 -57.74 13.57
CA SER A 37 9.55 -57.19 14.05
C SER A 37 10.69 -57.49 13.07
N GLY A 38 11.45 -56.43 12.78
CA GLY A 38 12.71 -56.54 12.02
C GLY A 38 13.67 -55.45 12.51
N SER A 39 14.65 -55.88 13.28
CA SER A 39 15.73 -55.05 13.82
C SER A 39 16.68 -54.56 12.74
N ALA A 40 17.33 -53.45 13.09
CA ALA A 40 18.65 -52.95 12.67
C ALA A 40 18.72 -52.11 11.39
N SER A 41 19.04 -50.87 11.47
CA SER A 41 20.45 -50.37 11.44
C SER A 41 20.46 -48.87 11.44
N ALA A 42 21.27 -48.31 12.28
CA ALA A 42 21.65 -46.90 12.29
C ALA A 42 22.26 -46.48 10.95
N SER A 43 21.72 -45.45 10.35
CA SER A 43 22.42 -44.72 9.30
C SER A 43 21.95 -43.28 9.26
N GLY A 44 22.87 -42.38 9.58
CA GLY A 44 22.94 -41.06 9.03
C GLY A 44 21.82 -40.09 9.44
N ARG A 45 21.94 -39.45 10.59
CA ARG A 45 21.39 -38.10 10.74
C ARG A 45 22.05 -37.22 9.68
N GLN A 46 21.36 -37.01 8.57
CA GLN A 46 21.61 -35.82 7.76
C GLN A 46 21.13 -34.64 8.60
N SER A 47 22.10 -33.91 9.14
CA SER A 47 21.87 -32.60 9.69
C SER A 47 21.16 -31.77 8.65
N ALA A 48 19.95 -31.31 8.95
CA ALA A 48 19.31 -30.24 8.19
C ALA A 48 20.28 -29.04 8.14
N PRO A 49 20.37 -28.29 7.06
CA PRO A 49 21.19 -27.11 7.02
C PRO A 49 20.76 -26.21 8.17
N ASP A 50 21.72 -25.83 9.01
CA ASP A 50 21.56 -24.80 10.01
C ASP A 50 20.88 -23.60 9.34
N HIS A 51 19.62 -23.36 9.70
CA HIS A 51 19.04 -22.04 9.55
C HIS A 51 19.90 -21.16 10.46
N ALA A 52 20.82 -20.42 9.86
CA ALA A 52 21.53 -19.36 10.57
C ALA A 52 20.46 -18.51 11.26
N ASP A 53 20.42 -18.57 12.57
CA ASP A 53 19.57 -17.72 13.41
C ASP A 53 19.80 -16.29 12.94
N ALA A 54 18.78 -15.69 12.33
CA ALA A 54 18.82 -14.28 11.98
C ALA A 54 19.01 -13.53 13.29
N GLN A 55 20.23 -13.06 13.53
CA GLN A 55 20.60 -12.40 14.76
C GLN A 55 19.72 -11.17 14.94
N ALA A 56 18.90 -11.16 15.98
CA ALA A 56 17.98 -10.06 16.25
C ALA A 56 18.77 -8.75 16.31
N LEU A 57 18.37 -7.77 15.52
CA LEU A 57 19.03 -6.47 15.48
C LEU A 57 18.95 -5.80 16.86
N PRO A 58 20.00 -5.04 17.26
CA PRO A 58 19.97 -4.30 18.50
C PRO A 58 18.75 -3.39 18.58
N SER A 59 18.12 -3.30 19.74
CA SER A 59 16.96 -2.43 19.95
C SER A 59 17.22 -0.95 19.60
N THR A 60 18.49 -0.55 19.66
CA THR A 60 18.93 0.80 19.30
C THR A 60 18.80 1.16 17.82
N VAL A 61 18.61 0.19 16.93
CA VAL A 61 18.37 0.45 15.49
C VAL A 61 17.03 1.13 15.28
N TRP A 62 16.03 0.75 16.05
CA TRP A 62 14.66 1.19 15.86
C TRP A 62 14.40 2.61 16.39
N PRO A 63 13.44 3.35 15.79
CA PRO A 63 12.95 4.59 16.38
C PRO A 63 12.40 4.36 17.79
N ALA A 64 12.58 5.34 18.69
CA ALA A 64 12.08 5.26 20.06
C ALA A 64 10.54 5.26 20.16
N HIS A 65 9.87 5.80 19.13
CA HIS A 65 8.42 5.92 19.07
C HIS A 65 7.87 5.32 17.78
N GLY A 66 6.56 5.05 17.78
CA GLY A 66 5.88 4.49 16.62
C GLY A 66 6.33 3.08 16.29
N GLN A 67 6.39 2.75 15.02
CA GLN A 67 6.81 1.46 14.50
C GLN A 67 7.63 1.62 13.23
N ALA A 68 8.50 0.66 12.96
CA ALA A 68 9.31 0.65 11.76
C ALA A 68 9.58 -0.77 11.28
N ALA A 69 9.85 -0.90 10.00
CA ALA A 69 10.31 -2.13 9.37
C ALA A 69 11.17 -1.78 8.15
N PHE A 70 12.07 -2.68 7.77
CA PHE A 70 12.87 -2.51 6.56
C PHE A 70 13.33 -3.86 6.01
N ILE A 71 13.83 -3.83 4.79
CA ILE A 71 14.52 -4.93 4.14
C ILE A 71 15.74 -4.40 3.41
N GLU A 72 16.83 -5.14 3.46
CA GLU A 72 18.04 -4.85 2.70
C GLU A 72 18.07 -5.66 1.40
N SER A 73 18.71 -5.10 0.38
CA SER A 73 18.93 -5.82 -0.88
C SER A 73 19.70 -7.11 -0.66
N GLY A 74 19.17 -8.21 -1.23
CA GLY A 74 19.72 -9.55 -1.07
C GLY A 74 19.19 -10.32 0.15
N GLN A 75 18.38 -9.70 1.01
CA GLN A 75 17.66 -10.38 2.09
C GLN A 75 16.27 -10.81 1.63
N SER A 76 15.77 -11.92 2.17
CA SER A 76 14.43 -12.44 1.89
C SER A 76 13.42 -12.10 2.98
N GLN A 77 13.87 -11.67 4.16
CA GLN A 77 13.02 -11.39 5.30
C GLN A 77 13.01 -9.90 5.65
N ILE A 78 11.81 -9.38 5.88
CA ILE A 78 11.62 -8.03 6.40
C ILE A 78 12.04 -8.02 7.87
N GLN A 79 12.95 -7.13 8.21
CA GLN A 79 13.31 -6.83 9.59
C GLN A 79 12.22 -5.97 10.20
N VAL A 80 11.71 -6.37 11.35
CA VAL A 80 10.51 -5.80 11.96
C VAL A 80 10.86 -5.26 13.34
N GLY A 81 10.67 -3.97 13.55
CA GLY A 81 10.84 -3.33 14.84
C GLY A 81 9.71 -3.65 15.82
N PRO A 82 9.86 -3.25 17.08
CA PRO A 82 8.81 -3.41 18.09
C PRO A 82 7.56 -2.60 17.75
N ASN A 83 6.46 -2.86 18.51
CA ASN A 83 5.19 -2.11 18.46
C ASN A 83 4.42 -2.19 17.14
N GLN A 84 4.62 -3.23 16.34
CA GLN A 84 3.78 -3.44 15.14
C GLN A 84 2.32 -3.57 15.56
N ARG A 85 1.49 -2.70 15.03
CA ARG A 85 0.03 -2.73 15.17
C ARG A 85 -0.61 -1.96 14.04
N ALA A 86 -1.80 -2.34 13.63
CA ALA A 86 -2.60 -1.56 12.70
C ALA A 86 -2.84 -0.15 13.29
N ALA A 87 -2.34 0.87 12.60
CA ALA A 87 -2.45 2.28 12.99
C ALA A 87 -2.63 3.14 11.73
N PRO A 88 -3.20 4.35 11.85
CA PRO A 88 -3.30 5.28 10.72
C PRO A 88 -1.93 5.51 10.07
N ILE A 89 -1.90 5.56 8.73
CA ILE A 89 -0.66 5.66 7.96
C ILE A 89 -0.57 6.91 7.09
N ALA A 90 -1.59 7.76 7.19
CA ALA A 90 -1.68 8.99 6.41
C ALA A 90 -1.34 8.75 4.92
N SER A 91 -0.68 9.70 4.29
CA SER A 91 -0.39 9.68 2.84
C SER A 91 0.58 8.59 2.37
N VAL A 92 1.15 7.75 3.24
CA VAL A 92 1.86 6.53 2.80
C VAL A 92 0.92 5.61 2.01
N THR A 93 -0.38 5.65 2.28
CA THR A 93 -1.46 5.01 1.52
C THR A 93 -1.34 5.19 0.00
N LYS A 94 -0.86 6.35 -0.46
CA LYS A 94 -0.73 6.67 -1.89
C LYS A 94 0.27 5.80 -2.64
N VAL A 95 1.13 5.07 -1.93
CA VAL A 95 1.99 4.04 -2.54
C VAL A 95 1.13 2.92 -3.11
N MET A 96 0.12 2.43 -2.37
CA MET A 96 -0.82 1.43 -2.86
C MET A 96 -1.65 1.97 -4.02
N THR A 97 -2.11 3.21 -3.93
CA THR A 97 -2.88 3.86 -5.01
C THR A 97 -2.07 3.93 -6.30
N ALA A 98 -0.83 4.41 -6.25
CA ALA A 98 0.03 4.46 -7.42
C ALA A 98 0.41 3.07 -7.95
N TYR A 99 0.63 2.11 -7.05
CA TYR A 99 0.92 0.72 -7.41
C TYR A 99 -0.23 0.09 -8.21
N LEU A 100 -1.48 0.27 -7.78
CA LEU A 100 -2.65 -0.25 -8.48
C LEU A 100 -2.82 0.41 -9.84
N VAL A 101 -2.78 1.73 -9.91
CA VAL A 101 -2.88 2.46 -11.17
C VAL A 101 -1.85 1.98 -12.19
N LEU A 102 -0.57 1.86 -11.79
CA LEU A 102 0.49 1.39 -12.69
C LEU A 102 0.44 -0.11 -12.98
N ARG A 103 -0.22 -0.92 -12.16
CA ARG A 103 -0.49 -2.32 -12.43
C ARG A 103 -1.56 -2.48 -13.49
N ASP A 104 -2.63 -1.70 -13.40
CA ASP A 104 -3.82 -1.81 -14.25
C ASP A 104 -3.65 -1.00 -15.55
N HIS A 105 -2.83 0.06 -15.50
CA HIS A 105 -2.44 0.91 -16.64
C HIS A 105 -0.89 1.01 -16.72
N PRO A 106 -0.20 -0.02 -17.20
CA PRO A 106 1.26 -0.06 -17.17
C PRO A 106 1.89 0.95 -18.14
N LEU A 107 2.79 1.79 -17.61
CA LEU A 107 3.56 2.75 -18.40
C LEU A 107 4.99 2.26 -18.64
N GLN A 108 5.50 2.48 -19.86
CA GLN A 108 6.91 2.34 -20.16
C GLN A 108 7.70 3.59 -19.76
N ALA A 109 9.00 3.48 -19.63
CA ALA A 109 9.86 4.62 -19.40
C ALA A 109 9.67 5.69 -20.51
N GLY A 110 9.44 6.92 -20.12
CA GLY A 110 9.20 8.05 -21.04
C GLY A 110 7.78 8.15 -21.60
N GLN A 111 6.88 7.19 -21.34
CA GLN A 111 5.47 7.31 -21.72
C GLN A 111 4.70 8.16 -20.73
N ASP A 112 3.79 8.97 -21.24
CA ASP A 112 2.89 9.81 -20.43
C ASP A 112 1.57 9.11 -20.09
N GLY A 113 1.22 8.06 -20.85
CA GLY A 113 -0.02 7.30 -20.68
C GLY A 113 -1.26 8.03 -21.21
N PRO A 114 -2.44 7.46 -20.97
CA PRO A 114 -3.70 8.09 -21.33
C PRO A 114 -3.91 9.40 -20.60
N THR A 115 -4.81 10.22 -21.17
CA THR A 115 -5.14 11.53 -20.61
C THR A 115 -6.43 11.46 -19.82
N LEU A 116 -6.40 11.96 -18.58
CA LEU A 116 -7.55 12.16 -17.70
C LEU A 116 -8.07 13.58 -17.89
N THR A 117 -9.36 13.73 -18.16
CA THR A 117 -10.01 15.04 -18.21
C THR A 117 -10.71 15.31 -16.89
N LEU A 118 -10.32 16.39 -16.21
CA LEU A 118 -10.88 16.76 -14.91
C LEU A 118 -12.23 17.45 -15.08
N SER A 119 -13.20 17.05 -14.27
CA SER A 119 -14.58 17.53 -14.34
C SER A 119 -14.84 18.71 -13.39
N ALA A 120 -15.97 19.38 -13.55
CA ALA A 120 -16.44 20.39 -12.60
C ALA A 120 -16.70 19.77 -11.20
N SER A 121 -17.08 18.49 -11.11
CA SER A 121 -17.26 17.80 -9.84
C SER A 121 -15.91 17.55 -9.13
N ASP A 122 -14.82 17.33 -9.86
CA ASP A 122 -13.47 17.18 -9.25
C ASP A 122 -12.97 18.52 -8.71
N VAL A 123 -13.31 19.64 -9.38
CA VAL A 123 -13.02 20.98 -8.86
C VAL A 123 -13.80 21.26 -7.59
N ALA A 124 -15.09 20.90 -7.53
CA ALA A 124 -15.91 21.05 -6.32
C ALA A 124 -15.40 20.19 -5.16
N ASP A 125 -15.02 18.93 -5.42
CA ASP A 125 -14.39 18.05 -4.44
C ASP A 125 -13.05 18.62 -3.94
N THR A 126 -12.24 19.20 -4.84
CA THR A 126 -10.99 19.88 -4.48
C THR A 126 -11.22 21.07 -3.55
N ALA A 127 -12.26 21.87 -3.79
CA ALA A 127 -12.61 22.98 -2.93
C ALA A 127 -13.04 22.49 -1.53
N HIS A 128 -13.82 21.41 -1.46
CA HIS A 128 -14.21 20.79 -0.20
C HIS A 128 -12.98 20.26 0.57
N ARG A 129 -12.08 19.53 -0.09
CA ARG A 129 -10.84 19.02 0.53
C ARG A 129 -9.94 20.16 1.05
N ARG A 130 -9.85 21.27 0.29
CA ARG A 130 -9.12 22.46 0.74
C ARG A 130 -9.70 23.03 2.03
N ALA A 131 -11.04 23.10 2.14
CA ALA A 131 -11.71 23.57 3.35
C ALA A 131 -11.44 22.66 4.57
N LEU A 132 -11.17 21.37 4.33
CA LEU A 132 -10.76 20.41 5.36
C LEU A 132 -9.25 20.41 5.64
N GLY A 133 -8.47 21.31 5.03
CA GLY A 133 -7.03 21.39 5.24
C GLY A 133 -6.22 20.24 4.64
N GLN A 134 -6.79 19.51 3.66
CA GLN A 134 -6.10 18.40 3.01
C GLN A 134 -5.01 18.89 2.05
N SER A 135 -3.98 18.07 1.83
CA SER A 135 -3.02 18.28 0.75
C SER A 135 -3.72 18.14 -0.61
N ILE A 136 -3.68 19.18 -1.42
CA ILE A 136 -4.29 19.20 -2.75
C ILE A 136 -3.39 19.94 -3.74
N VAL A 137 -3.59 19.72 -5.02
CA VAL A 137 -3.11 20.60 -6.10
C VAL A 137 -4.28 21.38 -6.69
N SER A 138 -4.02 22.59 -7.19
CA SER A 138 -5.03 23.36 -7.92
C SER A 138 -5.34 22.68 -9.24
N ILE A 139 -6.63 22.62 -9.60
CA ILE A 139 -7.12 22.02 -10.84
C ILE A 139 -8.23 22.91 -11.45
N ALA A 140 -8.48 22.75 -12.74
CA ALA A 140 -9.58 23.40 -13.45
C ALA A 140 -10.47 22.38 -14.17
N ALA A 141 -11.76 22.72 -14.35
CA ALA A 141 -12.66 21.92 -15.16
C ALA A 141 -12.20 21.93 -16.62
N GLY A 142 -12.13 20.76 -17.24
CA GLY A 142 -11.59 20.58 -18.59
C GLY A 142 -10.06 20.49 -18.65
N GLU A 143 -9.35 20.62 -17.52
CA GLU A 143 -7.91 20.36 -17.46
C GLU A 143 -7.64 18.90 -17.85
N GLN A 144 -6.59 18.71 -18.63
CA GLN A 144 -6.13 17.40 -19.04
C GLN A 144 -4.80 17.10 -18.35
N LEU A 145 -4.75 16.03 -17.60
CA LEU A 145 -3.53 15.46 -17.02
C LEU A 145 -3.24 14.12 -17.70
N THR A 146 -2.02 13.91 -18.13
CA THR A 146 -1.60 12.54 -18.47
C THR A 146 -1.58 11.67 -17.22
N GLU A 147 -1.68 10.36 -17.37
CA GLU A 147 -1.56 9.43 -16.25
C GLU A 147 -0.27 9.69 -15.45
N ARG A 148 0.86 9.90 -16.14
CA ARG A 148 2.13 10.25 -15.49
C ARG A 148 2.03 11.54 -14.68
N GLN A 149 1.41 12.60 -15.21
CA GLN A 149 1.22 13.85 -14.48
C GLN A 149 0.31 13.68 -13.26
N ALA A 150 -0.74 12.88 -13.38
CA ALA A 150 -1.61 12.56 -12.26
C ALA A 150 -0.86 11.77 -11.17
N LEU A 151 -0.02 10.80 -11.54
CA LEU A 151 0.85 10.08 -10.59
C LEU A 151 1.90 11.01 -9.95
N GLN A 152 2.46 11.96 -10.70
CA GLN A 152 3.37 12.97 -10.15
C GLN A 152 2.65 13.87 -9.13
N ALA A 153 1.43 14.32 -9.44
CA ALA A 153 0.60 15.11 -8.52
C ALA A 153 0.21 14.31 -7.26
N LEU A 154 -0.04 13.02 -7.39
CA LEU A 154 -0.33 12.11 -6.29
C LEU A 154 0.87 11.96 -5.34
N LEU A 155 2.07 11.72 -5.90
CA LEU A 155 3.23 11.24 -5.14
C LEU A 155 4.11 12.38 -4.63
N LEU A 156 4.36 13.45 -5.41
CA LEU A 156 5.27 14.52 -5.02
C LEU A 156 4.64 15.47 -3.99
N PRO A 157 3.60 16.27 -4.34
CA PRO A 157 2.94 17.17 -3.38
C PRO A 157 1.88 16.45 -2.53
N SER A 158 1.71 15.13 -2.72
CA SER A 158 0.77 14.32 -1.93
C SER A 158 -0.71 14.66 -2.13
N ALA A 159 -1.15 14.98 -3.35
CA ALA A 159 -2.48 15.51 -3.64
C ALA A 159 -3.63 14.49 -3.40
N ASN A 160 -4.45 14.73 -2.39
CA ASN A 160 -5.62 13.89 -2.04
C ASN A 160 -6.74 13.98 -3.09
N ASN A 161 -6.91 15.15 -3.70
CA ASN A 161 -7.88 15.33 -4.77
C ASN A 161 -7.52 14.48 -6.01
N ILE A 162 -6.23 14.37 -6.33
CA ILE A 162 -5.77 13.52 -7.45
C ILE A 162 -5.86 12.03 -7.09
N ALA A 163 -5.69 11.66 -5.82
CA ALA A 163 -5.97 10.28 -5.39
C ALA A 163 -7.43 9.87 -5.69
N ALA A 164 -8.40 10.77 -5.42
CA ALA A 164 -9.80 10.53 -5.73
C ALA A 164 -10.08 10.47 -7.24
N VAL A 165 -9.43 11.33 -8.03
CA VAL A 165 -9.54 11.33 -9.50
C VAL A 165 -9.02 10.00 -10.06
N LEU A 166 -7.80 9.59 -9.66
CA LEU A 166 -7.19 8.34 -10.11
C LEU A 166 -8.04 7.13 -9.72
N ALA A 167 -8.56 7.08 -8.49
CA ALA A 167 -9.41 5.99 -8.03
C ALA A 167 -10.69 5.85 -8.87
N LYS A 168 -11.33 6.96 -9.22
CA LYS A 168 -12.52 6.96 -10.09
C LYS A 168 -12.17 6.58 -11.53
N TRP A 169 -11.04 7.08 -12.02
CA TRP A 169 -10.58 6.79 -13.37
C TRP A 169 -10.25 5.32 -13.56
N ASP A 170 -9.54 4.73 -12.59
CA ASP A 170 -9.09 3.34 -12.65
C ASP A 170 -10.24 2.33 -12.47
N ALA A 171 -11.06 2.52 -11.42
CA ALA A 171 -12.05 1.53 -11.01
C ALA A 171 -13.50 1.97 -11.22
N GLY A 172 -13.75 3.15 -11.79
CA GLY A 172 -15.11 3.71 -11.99
C GLY A 172 -15.70 4.36 -10.74
N SER A 173 -15.28 3.98 -9.54
CA SER A 173 -15.68 4.61 -8.28
C SER A 173 -14.61 4.46 -7.20
N THR A 174 -14.63 5.36 -6.20
CA THR A 174 -13.74 5.27 -5.04
C THR A 174 -13.96 3.97 -4.26
N ASP A 175 -15.20 3.52 -4.07
CA ASP A 175 -15.52 2.31 -3.31
C ASP A 175 -14.99 1.06 -3.99
N GLN A 176 -15.10 0.97 -5.31
CA GLN A 176 -14.52 -0.13 -6.09
C GLN A 176 -13.00 -0.12 -5.99
N PHE A 177 -12.38 1.05 -6.11
CA PHE A 177 -10.94 1.19 -5.96
C PHE A 177 -10.44 0.76 -4.57
N VAL A 178 -11.12 1.19 -3.50
CA VAL A 178 -10.83 0.77 -2.11
C VAL A 178 -10.97 -0.75 -1.96
N SER A 179 -11.96 -1.37 -2.61
CA SER A 179 -12.09 -2.83 -2.63
C SER A 179 -10.89 -3.48 -3.31
N GLN A 180 -10.39 -2.93 -4.42
CA GLN A 180 -9.18 -3.39 -5.10
C GLN A 180 -7.93 -3.18 -4.23
N MET A 181 -7.81 -2.05 -3.51
CA MET A 181 -6.70 -1.81 -2.56
C MET A 181 -6.64 -2.91 -1.48
N ASN A 182 -7.77 -3.28 -0.91
CA ASN A 182 -7.83 -4.33 0.11
C ASN A 182 -7.57 -5.73 -0.48
N ALA A 183 -8.04 -6.02 -1.68
CA ALA A 183 -7.72 -7.27 -2.37
C ALA A 183 -6.21 -7.37 -2.70
N ALA A 184 -5.59 -6.27 -3.12
CA ALA A 184 -4.15 -6.21 -3.35
C ALA A 184 -3.36 -6.38 -2.04
N ALA A 185 -3.80 -5.76 -0.95
CA ALA A 185 -3.19 -5.94 0.36
C ALA A 185 -3.18 -7.43 0.77
N GLN A 186 -4.30 -8.12 0.62
CA GLN A 186 -4.38 -9.56 0.89
C GLN A 186 -3.42 -10.36 0.01
N SER A 187 -3.36 -10.07 -1.29
CA SER A 187 -2.48 -10.78 -2.22
C SER A 187 -0.99 -10.56 -1.92
N LEU A 188 -0.64 -9.42 -1.32
CA LEU A 188 0.72 -9.09 -0.87
C LEU A 188 1.03 -9.60 0.53
N GLY A 189 0.09 -10.27 1.20
CA GLY A 189 0.25 -10.75 2.57
C GLY A 189 0.27 -9.63 3.62
N MET A 190 -0.39 -8.50 3.33
CA MET A 190 -0.54 -7.35 4.23
C MET A 190 -1.75 -7.57 5.15
N ASN A 191 -1.62 -8.51 6.08
CA ASN A 191 -2.75 -9.03 6.86
C ASN A 191 -3.27 -8.07 7.94
N ASP A 192 -2.46 -7.09 8.35
CA ASP A 192 -2.81 -6.07 9.34
C ASP A 192 -3.15 -4.72 8.66
N THR A 193 -3.52 -4.76 7.38
CA THR A 193 -3.83 -3.58 6.58
C THR A 193 -5.30 -3.53 6.20
N ARG A 194 -5.89 -2.34 6.37
CA ARG A 194 -7.22 -2.01 5.88
C ARG A 194 -7.20 -0.61 5.28
N TYR A 195 -7.53 -0.52 4.01
CA TYR A 195 -7.74 0.75 3.32
C TYR A 195 -9.24 1.10 3.32
N THR A 196 -9.55 2.36 3.59
CA THR A 196 -10.91 2.91 3.54
C THR A 196 -11.01 4.12 2.61
N ASP A 197 -9.86 4.64 2.17
CA ASP A 197 -9.77 5.71 1.18
C ASP A 197 -8.45 5.59 0.37
N PRO A 198 -8.36 6.21 -0.82
CA PRO A 198 -7.18 6.13 -1.68
C PRO A 198 -6.05 7.09 -1.30
N SER A 199 -6.26 7.98 -0.33
CA SER A 199 -5.31 9.05 0.02
C SER A 199 -4.65 8.86 1.38
N GLY A 200 -5.30 8.12 2.30
CA GLY A 200 -4.92 7.97 3.69
C GLY A 200 -5.33 9.16 4.56
N PHE A 201 -6.30 9.94 4.13
CA PHE A 201 -6.89 11.00 4.95
C PHE A 201 -7.83 10.44 6.02
N GLU A 202 -8.53 9.34 5.69
CA GLU A 202 -9.39 8.65 6.63
C GLU A 202 -8.57 7.91 7.68
N GLN A 203 -8.79 8.21 8.96
CA GLN A 203 -8.06 7.57 10.07
C GLN A 203 -8.34 6.06 10.18
N SER A 204 -9.39 5.57 9.54
CA SER A 204 -9.74 4.16 9.43
C SER A 204 -8.91 3.41 8.37
N THR A 205 -8.12 4.12 7.55
CA THR A 205 -7.05 3.54 6.72
C THR A 205 -5.85 3.26 7.61
N VAL A 206 -5.69 1.99 7.97
CA VAL A 206 -4.69 1.53 8.95
C VAL A 206 -3.80 0.44 8.39
N SER A 207 -2.57 0.37 8.88
CA SER A 207 -1.59 -0.66 8.49
C SER A 207 -0.48 -0.78 9.53
N THR A 208 0.46 -1.71 9.29
CA THR A 208 1.73 -1.82 10.01
C THR A 208 2.89 -1.37 9.12
N ALA A 209 4.02 -1.03 9.74
CA ALA A 209 5.24 -0.72 8.99
C ALA A 209 5.70 -1.93 8.16
N ALA A 210 5.57 -3.14 8.69
CA ALA A 210 5.94 -4.38 8.01
C ALA A 210 5.10 -4.60 6.74
N ASP A 211 3.79 -4.39 6.83
CA ASP A 211 2.90 -4.51 5.67
C ASP A 211 3.22 -3.45 4.61
N GLN A 212 3.44 -2.21 5.02
CA GLN A 212 3.77 -1.14 4.09
C GLN A 212 5.10 -1.38 3.36
N VAL A 213 6.10 -2.01 3.98
CA VAL A 213 7.34 -2.41 3.29
C VAL A 213 7.02 -3.33 2.10
N ARG A 214 6.03 -4.23 2.20
CA ARG A 214 5.65 -5.15 1.12
C ARG A 214 5.18 -4.41 -0.13
N VAL A 215 4.25 -3.48 0.01
CA VAL A 215 3.75 -2.70 -1.13
C VAL A 215 4.81 -1.74 -1.66
N VAL A 216 5.65 -1.14 -0.81
CA VAL A 216 6.78 -0.29 -1.24
C VAL A 216 7.76 -1.09 -2.08
N GLN A 217 8.11 -2.33 -1.67
CA GLN A 217 8.97 -3.21 -2.46
C GLN A 217 8.38 -3.44 -3.86
N GLN A 218 7.09 -3.80 -3.94
CA GLN A 218 6.42 -4.04 -5.22
C GLN A 218 6.34 -2.77 -6.09
N ALA A 219 5.93 -1.65 -5.52
CA ALA A 219 5.86 -0.38 -6.25
C ALA A 219 7.23 0.04 -6.82
N MET A 220 8.31 -0.16 -6.04
CA MET A 220 9.67 0.17 -6.47
C MET A 220 10.26 -0.79 -7.51
N THR A 221 9.58 -1.89 -7.85
CA THR A 221 9.93 -2.71 -9.04
C THR A 221 9.41 -2.10 -10.34
N LEU A 222 8.46 -1.16 -10.25
CA LEU A 222 7.89 -0.47 -11.40
C LEU A 222 8.80 0.73 -11.77
N PRO A 223 9.46 0.73 -12.95
CA PRO A 223 10.44 1.78 -13.28
C PRO A 223 9.84 3.19 -13.29
N VAL A 224 8.57 3.33 -13.68
CA VAL A 224 7.88 4.62 -13.71
C VAL A 224 7.62 5.12 -12.29
N PHE A 225 7.18 4.26 -11.38
CA PHE A 225 7.01 4.63 -9.97
C PHE A 225 8.34 5.11 -9.37
N ALA A 226 9.40 4.31 -9.51
CA ALA A 226 10.73 4.65 -9.00
C ALA A 226 11.25 5.98 -9.58
N SER A 227 11.02 6.21 -10.88
CA SER A 227 11.38 7.46 -11.54
C SER A 227 10.62 8.66 -10.97
N ILE A 228 9.30 8.54 -10.73
CA ILE A 228 8.49 9.65 -10.21
C ILE A 228 8.91 9.99 -8.77
N VAL A 229 9.01 9.01 -7.87
CA VAL A 229 9.32 9.30 -6.46
C VAL A 229 10.72 9.87 -6.25
N SER A 230 11.60 9.72 -7.23
CA SER A 230 12.95 10.31 -7.21
C SER A 230 13.03 11.74 -7.80
N MET A 231 11.90 12.31 -8.24
CA MET A 231 11.86 13.68 -8.77
C MET A 231 11.78 14.69 -7.63
N PRO A 232 12.59 15.76 -7.62
CA PRO A 232 12.47 16.82 -6.62
C PRO A 232 11.24 17.72 -6.85
N SER A 233 10.78 17.83 -8.09
CA SER A 233 9.62 18.63 -8.49
C SER A 233 9.12 18.24 -9.87
N THR A 234 7.92 18.70 -10.22
CA THR A 234 7.35 18.63 -11.57
C THR A 234 6.51 19.87 -11.85
N THR A 235 6.17 20.10 -13.12
CA THR A 235 5.25 21.18 -13.51
C THR A 235 3.97 20.57 -14.06
N LEU A 236 2.84 20.99 -13.50
CA LEU A 236 1.49 20.58 -13.88
C LEU A 236 0.78 21.73 -14.60
N PRO A 237 -0.20 21.45 -15.48
CA PRO A 237 -0.80 22.49 -16.33
C PRO A 237 -1.41 23.67 -15.56
N VAL A 238 -2.24 23.42 -14.55
CA VAL A 238 -2.91 24.45 -13.76
C VAL A 238 -2.20 24.73 -12.44
N ALA A 239 -1.70 23.70 -11.76
CA ALA A 239 -1.03 23.86 -10.47
C ALA A 239 0.35 24.53 -10.58
N GLY A 240 0.96 24.56 -11.77
CA GLY A 240 2.33 25.04 -11.94
C GLY A 240 3.35 24.08 -11.34
N THR A 241 4.49 24.61 -10.90
CA THR A 241 5.54 23.80 -10.29
C THR A 241 5.16 23.34 -8.89
N VAL A 242 5.19 22.02 -8.66
CA VAL A 242 4.96 21.38 -7.37
C VAL A 242 6.20 20.63 -6.92
N ALA A 243 6.54 20.72 -5.63
CA ALA A 243 7.72 20.09 -5.06
C ALA A 243 7.38 18.73 -4.43
N ASN A 244 8.39 17.86 -4.37
CA ASN A 244 8.34 16.65 -3.57
C ASN A 244 8.43 17.02 -2.08
N THR A 245 7.61 16.40 -1.26
CA THR A 245 7.61 16.58 0.20
C THR A 245 8.74 15.82 0.90
N ASP A 246 9.44 14.94 0.19
CA ASP A 246 10.64 14.25 0.67
C ASP A 246 11.87 15.17 0.58
N THR A 247 12.19 15.85 1.67
CA THR A 247 13.36 16.73 1.75
C THR A 247 14.69 15.98 1.96
N LEU A 248 14.66 14.67 2.18
CA LEU A 248 15.89 13.83 2.20
C LEU A 248 16.28 13.37 0.80
N LEU A 249 15.42 13.56 -0.19
CA LEU A 249 15.67 13.15 -1.56
C LEU A 249 17.00 13.69 -2.09
N GLY A 250 17.90 12.79 -2.55
CA GLY A 250 19.23 13.14 -3.02
C GLY A 250 20.27 13.39 -1.92
N HIS A 251 19.86 13.36 -0.65
CA HIS A 251 20.77 13.48 0.49
C HIS A 251 20.94 12.14 1.19
N ASP A 252 22.13 11.88 1.74
CA ASP A 252 22.42 10.66 2.50
C ASP A 252 21.93 9.37 1.80
N GLY A 253 21.98 9.32 0.46
CA GLY A 253 21.57 8.19 -0.37
C GLY A 253 20.06 7.91 -0.42
N PHE A 254 19.19 8.77 0.12
CA PHE A 254 17.74 8.64 -0.03
C PHE A 254 17.31 8.93 -1.48
N VAL A 255 16.45 8.05 -2.02
CA VAL A 255 15.96 8.10 -3.41
C VAL A 255 14.42 8.09 -3.50
N GLY A 256 13.76 8.43 -2.43
CA GLY A 256 12.30 8.44 -2.28
C GLY A 256 11.88 7.74 -1.00
N VAL A 257 10.61 7.53 -0.71
CA VAL A 257 9.49 7.21 -1.60
C VAL A 257 8.27 8.12 -1.33
N LYS A 258 7.73 8.12 -0.10
CA LYS A 258 6.49 8.84 0.22
C LYS A 258 6.41 9.25 1.68
N THR A 259 6.25 10.53 1.92
CA THR A 259 5.93 11.09 3.25
C THR A 259 4.44 10.95 3.56
N GLY A 260 4.11 10.91 4.84
CA GLY A 260 2.74 10.96 5.31
C GLY A 260 2.67 11.67 6.67
N SER A 261 1.60 12.41 6.91
CA SER A 261 1.39 13.04 8.21
C SER A 261 -0.07 13.44 8.40
N ASP A 262 -0.58 13.23 9.58
CA ASP A 262 -1.78 13.83 10.16
C ASP A 262 -1.76 13.65 11.68
N ASN A 263 -2.73 14.25 12.36
CA ASN A 263 -2.76 14.22 13.83
C ASN A 263 -2.94 12.82 14.43
N ALA A 264 -3.54 11.88 13.69
CA ALA A 264 -3.75 10.52 14.16
C ALA A 264 -2.56 9.61 13.85
N ALA A 265 -1.94 9.80 12.67
CA ALA A 265 -0.82 8.99 12.21
C ALA A 265 0.54 9.47 12.74
N GLY A 266 0.66 10.75 13.14
CA GLY A 266 1.96 11.36 13.37
C GLY A 266 2.78 11.45 12.09
N GLY A 267 4.09 11.52 12.20
CA GLY A 267 5.01 11.51 11.07
C GLY A 267 5.23 10.10 10.53
N CYS A 268 5.03 9.92 9.22
CA CYS A 268 5.20 8.66 8.52
C CYS A 268 6.12 8.87 7.30
N PHE A 269 6.97 7.88 7.01
CA PHE A 269 7.80 7.91 5.82
C PHE A 269 8.08 6.50 5.30
N ALA A 270 7.64 6.21 4.09
CA ALA A 270 8.10 5.08 3.30
C ALA A 270 9.32 5.52 2.51
N PHE A 271 10.42 4.80 2.60
CA PHE A 271 11.71 5.24 2.04
C PHE A 271 12.47 4.13 1.33
N ARG A 272 13.35 4.57 0.45
CA ARG A 272 14.46 3.77 -0.07
C ARG A 272 15.75 4.58 0.04
N ALA A 273 16.78 3.97 0.61
CA ALA A 273 18.11 4.57 0.72
C ALA A 273 19.19 3.60 0.25
N VAL A 274 20.26 4.13 -0.31
CA VAL A 274 21.44 3.36 -0.72
C VAL A 274 22.60 3.75 0.20
N ARG A 275 23.20 2.76 0.84
CA ARG A 275 24.31 2.93 1.78
C ARG A 275 25.44 1.95 1.47
N THR A 276 26.65 2.28 1.90
CA THR A 276 27.76 1.33 1.93
C THR A 276 27.81 0.69 3.31
N ILE A 277 27.54 -0.61 3.39
CA ILE A 277 27.55 -1.41 4.62
C ILE A 277 28.59 -2.51 4.45
N GLY A 278 29.56 -2.60 5.36
CA GLY A 278 30.63 -3.57 5.24
C GLY A 278 31.41 -3.52 3.92
N GLY A 279 31.55 -2.33 3.33
CA GLY A 279 32.22 -2.13 2.02
C GLY A 279 31.35 -2.47 0.80
N LYS A 280 30.09 -2.92 0.99
CA LYS A 280 29.16 -3.27 -0.09
C LYS A 280 28.06 -2.24 -0.20
N GLN A 281 27.73 -1.86 -1.43
CA GLN A 281 26.55 -1.01 -1.69
C GLN A 281 25.27 -1.81 -1.43
N THR A 282 24.48 -1.35 -0.47
CA THR A 282 23.25 -2.00 0.01
C THR A 282 22.08 -1.02 -0.12
N THR A 283 20.99 -1.50 -0.71
CA THR A 283 19.73 -0.77 -0.76
C THR A 283 18.87 -1.16 0.43
N ILE A 284 18.44 -0.17 1.21
CA ILE A 284 17.53 -0.32 2.35
C ILE A 284 16.17 0.23 1.91
N THR A 285 15.14 -0.60 1.89
CA THR A 285 13.75 -0.19 1.66
C THR A 285 12.99 -0.35 2.97
N GLY A 286 12.37 0.71 3.47
CA GLY A 286 11.75 0.65 4.78
C GLY A 286 10.59 1.64 4.96
N VAL A 287 9.92 1.52 6.09
CA VAL A 287 8.80 2.36 6.50
C VAL A 287 8.94 2.68 7.99
N VAL A 288 8.75 3.95 8.32
CA VAL A 288 8.63 4.46 9.69
C VAL A 288 7.25 5.10 9.81
N LEU A 289 6.51 4.74 10.87
CA LEU A 289 5.16 5.26 11.15
C LEU A 289 5.09 5.78 12.59
N GLY A 290 4.22 6.78 12.81
CA GLY A 290 3.85 7.22 14.16
C GLY A 290 4.93 8.03 14.86
N GLN A 291 5.74 8.79 14.14
CA GLN A 291 6.77 9.63 14.77
C GLN A 291 6.16 10.91 15.34
N PRO A 292 6.38 11.22 16.64
CA PRO A 292 5.88 12.43 17.25
C PRO A 292 6.73 13.64 16.83
N GLY A 293 6.09 14.79 16.67
CA GLY A 293 6.76 16.06 16.39
C GLY A 293 5.78 17.16 16.03
N ALA A 294 6.17 18.41 16.23
CA ALA A 294 5.36 19.56 15.82
C ALA A 294 5.29 19.67 14.28
N ASP A 295 6.40 19.44 13.61
CA ASP A 295 6.44 19.16 12.17
C ASP A 295 6.47 17.66 11.98
N GLN A 296 5.31 17.09 11.70
CA GLN A 296 5.14 15.63 11.58
C GLN A 296 5.86 15.09 10.35
N VAL A 297 5.90 15.83 9.23
CA VAL A 297 6.65 15.40 8.04
C VAL A 297 8.12 15.28 8.37
N ALA A 298 8.71 16.32 8.97
CA ALA A 298 10.10 16.30 9.39
C ALA A 298 10.36 15.18 10.42
N ALA A 299 9.43 14.91 11.34
CA ALA A 299 9.57 13.83 12.33
C ALA A 299 9.67 12.45 11.65
N GLY A 300 8.84 12.17 10.66
CA GLY A 300 8.90 10.93 9.87
C GLY A 300 10.22 10.78 9.13
N LEU A 301 10.67 11.84 8.45
CA LEU A 301 11.94 11.87 7.72
C LEU A 301 13.14 11.65 8.67
N MET A 302 13.19 12.37 9.79
CA MET A 302 14.27 12.25 10.78
C MET A 302 14.29 10.88 11.46
N GLY A 303 13.12 10.29 11.75
CA GLY A 303 13.02 8.93 12.28
C GLY A 303 13.63 7.89 11.33
N ALA A 304 13.30 8.00 10.04
CA ALA A 304 13.86 7.12 9.01
C ALA A 304 15.37 7.35 8.81
N LYS A 305 15.81 8.61 8.73
CA LYS A 305 17.23 8.94 8.60
C LYS A 305 18.04 8.35 9.75
N ALA A 306 17.62 8.59 10.99
CA ALA A 306 18.32 8.06 12.15
C ALA A 306 18.38 6.53 12.16
N MET A 307 17.32 5.84 11.71
CA MET A 307 17.31 4.38 11.59
C MET A 307 18.30 3.92 10.53
N VAL A 308 18.27 4.51 9.32
CA VAL A 308 19.18 4.16 8.22
C VAL A 308 20.64 4.40 8.61
N ASP A 309 20.95 5.50 9.31
CA ASP A 309 22.30 5.81 9.76
C ASP A 309 22.81 4.76 10.78
N ARG A 310 21.93 4.26 11.67
CA ARG A 310 22.28 3.19 12.63
C ARG A 310 22.48 1.84 11.94
N ILE A 311 21.65 1.51 10.93
CA ILE A 311 21.84 0.30 10.12
C ILE A 311 23.18 0.36 9.39
N ALA A 312 23.51 1.51 8.80
CA ALA A 312 24.75 1.69 8.03
C ALA A 312 26.02 1.74 8.90
N GLY A 313 25.89 2.06 10.18
CA GLY A 313 27.00 2.14 11.14
C GLY A 313 27.29 0.83 11.89
N GLN A 314 26.57 -0.28 11.58
CA GLN A 314 26.76 -1.60 12.20
C GLN A 314 27.85 -2.45 11.56
#